data_52a1895439b7ec963a23211a5d2a7488
#
_entry.id   52a1895439b7ec963a23211a5d2a7488
#
_cell.length_a   1.000
_cell.length_b   1.000
_cell.length_c   1.000
_cell.angle_alpha   90.00
_cell.angle_beta   90.00
_cell.angle_gamma   90.00
#
_symmetry.space_group_name_H-M   'P 1'
#
loop_
_entity.id
_entity.type
_entity.pdbx_description
1 polymer ?
#
loop_
_entity_poly.entity_id
_entity_poly.type
_entity_poly.pdbx_seq_one_letter_code
_entity_poly.pdbx_strand_id
1 'polypeptide(L)'
;MKLFVDTANVDEIRQANDMGVICGVTTNPSLIAKEGRDFVEVVKEITTIVDGPISAEVISLEADKMVEEAKPLAAINKNIVIKIPMCAEGLKAVKKLTALGIKTNVTLIFSAAQALLAARAGATYVSPFLGRLDDIGTNGMILIEEIADIFKIHEIPTEIIAASIRNPIHVIDAARAGCDIATVPYKVIAQMLHHPLTDKGIERFLKGWETVPKN
;
A
#
# COMPACT_ATOMS: atom_id res chain seq x y z
N MET A 1 -4.56 -6.80 10.02
CA MET A 1 -3.88 -5.94 9.04
C MET A 1 -4.32 -6.30 7.64
N LYS A 2 -4.71 -5.33 6.83
CA LYS A 2 -5.05 -5.50 5.41
C LYS A 2 -3.77 -5.57 4.58
N LEU A 3 -3.82 -6.23 3.42
CA LEU A 3 -2.73 -6.25 2.46
C LEU A 3 -3.13 -5.53 1.17
N PHE A 4 -2.27 -4.65 0.69
CA PHE A 4 -2.29 -4.09 -0.65
C PHE A 4 -1.12 -4.66 -1.44
N VAL A 5 -1.23 -4.71 -2.75
CA VAL A 5 -0.08 -5.02 -3.61
C VAL A 5 0.57 -3.72 -4.10
N ASP A 6 1.91 -3.66 -4.05
CA ASP A 6 2.70 -2.50 -4.51
C ASP A 6 3.30 -2.79 -5.88
N THR A 7 2.50 -2.55 -6.92
CA THR A 7 2.90 -2.77 -8.32
C THR A 7 1.97 -2.03 -9.28
N ALA A 8 2.45 -1.75 -10.48
CA ALA A 8 1.65 -1.28 -11.61
C ALA A 8 1.46 -2.37 -12.69
N ASN A 9 2.07 -3.54 -12.48
CA ASN A 9 1.93 -4.67 -13.38
C ASN A 9 0.57 -5.34 -13.19
N VAL A 10 -0.25 -5.30 -14.23
CA VAL A 10 -1.65 -5.76 -14.18
C VAL A 10 -1.74 -7.27 -13.96
N ASP A 11 -0.80 -8.05 -14.48
CA ASP A 11 -0.79 -9.50 -14.30
C ASP A 11 -0.45 -9.88 -12.86
N GLU A 12 0.51 -9.20 -12.23
CA GLU A 12 0.78 -9.36 -10.80
C GLU A 12 -0.43 -9.02 -9.93
N ILE A 13 -1.15 -7.93 -10.28
CA ILE A 13 -2.37 -7.52 -9.58
C ILE A 13 -3.45 -8.59 -9.72
N ARG A 14 -3.69 -9.12 -10.94
CA ARG A 14 -4.67 -10.20 -11.16
C ARG A 14 -4.33 -11.43 -10.32
N GLN A 15 -3.07 -11.89 -10.38
CA GLN A 15 -2.64 -13.06 -9.62
C GLN A 15 -2.82 -12.87 -8.11
N ALA A 16 -2.45 -11.69 -7.56
CA ALA A 16 -2.65 -11.40 -6.15
C ALA A 16 -4.14 -11.31 -5.77
N ASN A 17 -4.96 -10.73 -6.65
CA ASN A 17 -6.40 -10.62 -6.44
C ASN A 17 -7.10 -11.99 -6.51
N ASP A 18 -6.71 -12.86 -7.46
CA ASP A 18 -7.27 -14.21 -7.61
C ASP A 18 -6.97 -15.09 -6.39
N MET A 19 -5.84 -14.87 -5.70
CA MET A 19 -5.55 -15.53 -4.42
C MET A 19 -6.45 -15.03 -3.28
N GLY A 20 -7.17 -13.92 -3.45
CA GLY A 20 -8.03 -13.33 -2.41
C GLY A 20 -7.28 -12.72 -1.23
N VAL A 21 -5.98 -12.43 -1.36
CA VAL A 21 -5.14 -11.97 -0.24
C VAL A 21 -5.00 -10.46 -0.17
N ILE A 22 -5.36 -9.74 -1.23
CA ILE A 22 -5.26 -8.28 -1.29
C ILE A 22 -6.65 -7.62 -1.30
N CYS A 23 -6.71 -6.39 -0.83
CA CYS A 23 -7.92 -5.56 -0.89
C CYS A 23 -7.64 -4.13 -1.38
N GLY A 24 -6.48 -3.89 -1.99
CA GLY A 24 -6.11 -2.60 -2.56
C GLY A 24 -4.78 -2.64 -3.30
N VAL A 25 -4.45 -1.54 -3.94
CA VAL A 25 -3.24 -1.40 -4.77
C VAL A 25 -2.57 -0.06 -4.48
N THR A 26 -1.25 -0.06 -4.36
CA THR A 26 -0.47 1.18 -4.45
C THR A 26 0.37 1.18 -5.72
N THR A 27 0.36 2.31 -6.39
CA THR A 27 1.26 2.58 -7.51
C THR A 27 2.15 3.78 -7.20
N ASN A 28 3.14 4.01 -8.03
CA ASN A 28 3.96 5.22 -8.01
C ASN A 28 4.55 5.46 -9.41
N PRO A 29 5.07 6.68 -9.69
CA PRO A 29 5.60 7.02 -11.01
C PRO A 29 6.67 6.05 -11.52
N SER A 30 7.54 5.53 -10.63
CA SER A 30 8.61 4.61 -11.01
C SER A 30 8.08 3.22 -11.39
N LEU A 31 7.01 2.74 -10.75
CA LEU A 31 6.34 1.49 -11.11
C LEU A 31 5.62 1.61 -12.45
N ILE A 32 4.89 2.70 -12.66
CA ILE A 32 4.20 2.98 -13.92
C ILE A 32 5.20 3.09 -15.08
N ALA A 33 6.32 3.79 -14.88
CA ALA A 33 7.35 3.95 -15.91
C ALA A 33 7.92 2.61 -16.39
N LYS A 34 8.03 1.62 -15.51
CA LYS A 34 8.52 0.27 -15.87
C LYS A 34 7.57 -0.48 -16.80
N GLU A 35 6.27 -0.21 -16.72
CA GLU A 35 5.28 -0.86 -17.57
C GLU A 35 5.26 -0.30 -19.00
N GLY A 36 5.83 0.89 -19.25
CA GLY A 36 5.87 1.53 -20.58
C GLY A 36 4.49 1.86 -21.15
N ARG A 37 3.46 1.98 -20.30
CA ARG A 37 2.06 2.22 -20.65
C ARG A 37 1.59 3.58 -20.16
N ASP A 38 0.50 4.09 -20.72
CA ASP A 38 -0.15 5.31 -20.25
C ASP A 38 -0.66 5.14 -18.80
N PHE A 39 -0.39 6.14 -17.97
CA PHE A 39 -0.71 6.12 -16.54
C PHE A 39 -2.22 5.99 -16.29
N VAL A 40 -3.02 6.78 -17.00
CA VAL A 40 -4.48 6.79 -16.80
C VAL A 40 -5.11 5.49 -17.25
N GLU A 41 -4.60 4.89 -18.35
CA GLU A 41 -5.07 3.60 -18.86
C GLU A 41 -4.76 2.47 -17.86
N VAL A 42 -3.55 2.44 -17.30
CA VAL A 42 -3.17 1.44 -16.27
C VAL A 42 -4.06 1.59 -15.03
N VAL A 43 -4.25 2.81 -14.53
CA VAL A 43 -5.13 3.05 -13.37
C VAL A 43 -6.56 2.61 -13.64
N LYS A 44 -7.11 2.93 -14.80
CA LYS A 44 -8.46 2.47 -15.20
C LYS A 44 -8.56 0.95 -15.23
N GLU A 45 -7.58 0.27 -15.81
CA GLU A 45 -7.57 -1.19 -15.86
C GLU A 45 -7.51 -1.80 -14.45
N ILE A 46 -6.67 -1.28 -13.55
CA ILE A 46 -6.61 -1.72 -12.15
C ILE A 46 -7.98 -1.62 -11.47
N THR A 47 -8.76 -0.56 -11.74
CA THR A 47 -10.11 -0.42 -11.15
C THR A 47 -11.11 -1.48 -11.60
N THR A 48 -10.83 -2.20 -12.67
CA THR A 48 -11.68 -3.33 -13.13
C THR A 48 -11.32 -4.65 -12.46
N ILE A 49 -10.16 -4.72 -11.80
CA ILE A 49 -9.64 -5.95 -11.18
C ILE A 49 -9.86 -5.94 -9.68
N VAL A 50 -9.56 -4.81 -9.01
CA VAL A 50 -9.61 -4.70 -7.55
C VAL A 50 -10.72 -3.74 -7.13
N ASP A 51 -11.70 -4.24 -6.37
CA ASP A 51 -12.72 -3.39 -5.73
C ASP A 51 -12.25 -2.96 -4.34
N GLY A 52 -11.35 -2.01 -4.30
CA GLY A 52 -10.75 -1.47 -3.09
C GLY A 52 -9.87 -0.25 -3.37
N PRO A 53 -9.24 0.35 -2.35
CA PRO A 53 -8.44 1.56 -2.50
C PRO A 53 -7.29 1.37 -3.51
N ILE A 54 -7.17 2.29 -4.46
CA ILE A 54 -6.12 2.31 -5.48
C ILE A 54 -5.41 3.66 -5.41
N SER A 55 -4.17 3.68 -4.98
CA SER A 55 -3.37 4.90 -4.87
C SER A 55 -2.78 5.30 -6.21
N ALA A 56 -3.17 6.49 -6.70
CA ALA A 56 -2.66 7.14 -7.91
C ALA A 56 -1.94 8.44 -7.53
N GLU A 57 -0.66 8.57 -7.87
CA GLU A 57 0.21 9.65 -7.40
C GLU A 57 0.22 10.83 -8.37
N VAL A 58 0.03 12.06 -7.83
CA VAL A 58 0.22 13.31 -8.56
C VAL A 58 1.70 13.68 -8.63
N ILE A 59 2.10 14.44 -9.64
CA ILE A 59 3.51 14.74 -9.94
C ILE A 59 3.86 16.21 -9.62
N SER A 60 2.89 17.11 -9.67
CA SER A 60 3.10 18.55 -9.39
C SER A 60 3.63 18.79 -7.98
N LEU A 61 4.35 19.91 -7.84
CA LEU A 61 4.95 20.32 -6.55
C LEU A 61 4.22 21.49 -5.89
N GLU A 62 3.22 22.08 -6.55
CA GLU A 62 2.41 23.19 -6.07
C GLU A 62 1.01 22.68 -5.69
N ALA A 63 0.49 23.12 -4.57
CA ALA A 63 -0.79 22.61 -4.02
C ALA A 63 -1.97 22.72 -5.01
N ASP A 64 -2.12 23.84 -5.69
CA ASP A 64 -3.24 24.04 -6.63
C ASP A 64 -3.12 23.13 -7.86
N LYS A 65 -1.92 22.94 -8.38
CA LYS A 65 -1.66 22.03 -9.48
C LYS A 65 -1.87 20.56 -9.07
N MET A 66 -1.47 20.16 -7.86
CA MET A 66 -1.78 18.83 -7.31
C MET A 66 -3.29 18.59 -7.27
N VAL A 67 -4.07 19.59 -6.86
CA VAL A 67 -5.55 19.50 -6.82
C VAL A 67 -6.15 19.41 -8.23
N GLU A 68 -5.60 20.14 -9.20
CA GLU A 68 -6.03 20.06 -10.60
C GLU A 68 -5.77 18.68 -11.20
N GLU A 69 -4.60 18.09 -10.95
CA GLU A 69 -4.26 16.72 -11.35
C GLU A 69 -5.13 15.67 -10.65
N ALA A 70 -5.41 15.87 -9.37
CA ALA A 70 -6.16 14.91 -8.54
C ALA A 70 -7.61 14.75 -8.99
N LYS A 71 -8.29 15.82 -9.38
CA LYS A 71 -9.72 15.79 -9.73
C LYS A 71 -10.06 14.81 -10.86
N PRO A 72 -9.41 14.85 -12.04
CA PRO A 72 -9.68 13.89 -13.10
C PRO A 72 -9.30 12.46 -12.72
N LEU A 73 -8.25 12.26 -11.92
CA LEU A 73 -7.88 10.93 -11.42
C LEU A 73 -8.95 10.37 -10.47
N ALA A 74 -9.39 11.17 -9.50
CA ALA A 74 -10.44 10.77 -8.56
C ALA A 74 -11.77 10.47 -9.25
N ALA A 75 -12.04 11.10 -10.40
CA ALA A 75 -13.26 10.87 -11.20
C ALA A 75 -13.26 9.54 -11.97
N ILE A 76 -12.11 8.85 -12.09
CA ILE A 76 -12.02 7.56 -12.79
C ILE A 76 -12.87 6.50 -12.08
N ASN A 77 -12.76 6.41 -10.76
CA ASN A 77 -13.48 5.42 -9.95
C ASN A 77 -13.54 5.88 -8.48
N LYS A 78 -14.61 5.51 -7.76
CA LYS A 78 -14.82 5.79 -6.33
C LYS A 78 -13.70 5.27 -5.41
N ASN A 79 -12.95 4.29 -5.87
CA ASN A 79 -11.86 3.63 -5.13
C ASN A 79 -10.50 4.32 -5.30
N ILE A 80 -10.41 5.34 -6.15
CA ILE A 80 -9.17 6.09 -6.33
C ILE A 80 -8.85 6.90 -5.08
N VAL A 81 -7.61 6.77 -4.64
CA VAL A 81 -7.01 7.52 -3.54
C VAL A 81 -5.85 8.33 -4.12
N ILE A 82 -5.89 9.63 -3.95
CA ILE A 82 -4.85 10.50 -4.49
C ILE A 82 -3.61 10.44 -3.59
N LYS A 83 -2.50 9.99 -4.17
CA LYS A 83 -1.23 9.89 -3.46
C LYS A 83 -0.46 11.20 -3.60
N ILE A 84 -0.06 11.77 -2.46
CA ILE A 84 0.50 13.13 -2.32
C ILE A 84 1.85 13.05 -1.60
N PRO A 85 2.92 13.67 -2.12
CA PRO A 85 4.22 13.69 -1.44
C PRO A 85 4.17 14.53 -0.16
N MET A 86 4.91 14.09 0.87
CA MET A 86 5.02 14.80 2.16
C MET A 86 5.87 16.06 2.02
N CYS A 87 5.21 17.18 1.82
CA CYS A 87 5.78 18.54 1.81
C CYS A 87 4.71 19.57 2.19
N ALA A 88 5.10 20.81 2.44
CA ALA A 88 4.16 21.88 2.82
C ALA A 88 3.03 22.07 1.80
N GLU A 89 3.36 22.09 0.51
CA GLU A 89 2.37 22.19 -0.56
C GLU A 89 1.49 20.94 -0.64
N GLY A 90 2.06 19.74 -0.40
CA GLY A 90 1.30 18.49 -0.30
C GLY A 90 0.24 18.55 0.81
N LEU A 91 0.59 19.04 2.00
CA LEU A 91 -0.36 19.19 3.10
C LEU A 91 -1.49 20.20 2.79
N LYS A 92 -1.17 21.29 2.08
CA LYS A 92 -2.19 22.22 1.58
C LYS A 92 -3.13 21.55 0.57
N ALA A 93 -2.58 20.73 -0.34
CA ALA A 93 -3.37 19.94 -1.29
C ALA A 93 -4.27 18.94 -0.58
N VAL A 94 -3.74 18.19 0.40
CA VAL A 94 -4.53 17.26 1.23
C VAL A 94 -5.73 17.95 1.86
N LYS A 95 -5.53 19.09 2.51
CA LYS A 95 -6.63 19.87 3.12
C LYS A 95 -7.72 20.24 2.11
N LYS A 96 -7.31 20.69 0.90
CA LYS A 96 -8.25 21.06 -0.18
C LYS A 96 -9.02 19.86 -0.70
N LEU A 97 -8.31 18.73 -0.93
CA LEU A 97 -8.91 17.49 -1.43
C LEU A 97 -9.88 16.87 -0.40
N THR A 98 -9.51 16.87 0.87
CA THR A 98 -10.38 16.42 1.97
C THR A 98 -11.68 17.22 2.02
N ALA A 99 -11.62 18.55 1.84
CA ALA A 99 -12.81 19.40 1.76
C ALA A 99 -13.71 19.09 0.53
N LEU A 100 -13.14 18.48 -0.51
CA LEU A 100 -13.87 18.00 -1.69
C LEU A 100 -14.35 16.54 -1.55
N GLY A 101 -14.12 15.89 -0.41
CA GLY A 101 -14.47 14.48 -0.19
C GLY A 101 -13.54 13.48 -0.93
N ILE A 102 -12.40 13.95 -1.44
CA ILE A 102 -11.42 13.11 -2.16
C ILE A 102 -10.44 12.52 -1.14
N LYS A 103 -10.33 11.19 -1.13
CA LYS A 103 -9.41 10.46 -0.25
C LYS A 103 -7.96 10.69 -0.67
N THR A 104 -7.06 10.81 0.31
CA THR A 104 -5.63 11.03 0.07
C THR A 104 -4.76 10.04 0.83
N ASN A 105 -3.61 9.72 0.23
CA ASN A 105 -2.53 8.92 0.82
C ASN A 105 -1.24 9.75 0.80
N VAL A 106 -0.82 10.25 1.97
CA VAL A 106 0.43 11.02 2.06
C VAL A 106 1.62 10.07 2.11
N THR A 107 2.46 10.17 1.09
CA THR A 107 3.63 9.29 0.87
C THR A 107 4.95 9.97 1.20
N LEU A 108 6.05 9.19 1.17
CA LEU A 108 7.39 9.65 1.50
C LEU A 108 7.50 10.16 2.95
N ILE A 109 6.89 9.42 3.85
CA ILE A 109 6.95 9.70 5.29
C ILE A 109 8.12 8.93 5.89
N PHE A 110 8.99 9.65 6.62
CA PHE A 110 10.19 9.13 7.25
C PHE A 110 10.34 9.54 8.73
N SER A 111 9.30 10.17 9.30
CA SER A 111 9.23 10.48 10.74
C SER A 111 7.78 10.47 11.25
N ALA A 112 7.59 10.17 12.53
CA ALA A 112 6.28 10.24 13.16
C ALA A 112 5.70 11.67 13.14
N ALA A 113 6.56 12.70 13.23
CA ALA A 113 6.13 14.10 13.10
C ALA A 113 5.49 14.37 11.72
N GLN A 114 6.05 13.85 10.63
CA GLN A 114 5.46 13.97 9.31
C GLN A 114 4.10 13.27 9.22
N ALA A 115 3.99 12.06 9.77
CA ALA A 115 2.73 11.31 9.80
C ALA A 115 1.64 12.07 10.58
N LEU A 116 1.99 12.64 11.74
CA LEU A 116 1.06 13.44 12.54
C LEU A 116 0.57 14.69 11.79
N LEU A 117 1.46 15.42 11.12
CA LEU A 117 1.08 16.57 10.29
C LEU A 117 0.14 16.17 9.15
N ALA A 118 0.43 15.06 8.46
CA ALA A 118 -0.42 14.54 7.39
C ALA A 118 -1.81 14.15 7.89
N ALA A 119 -1.90 13.46 9.01
CA ALA A 119 -3.16 13.10 9.64
C ALA A 119 -3.97 14.35 10.04
N ARG A 120 -3.32 15.35 10.64
CA ARG A 120 -3.99 16.62 11.02
C ARG A 120 -4.42 17.46 9.81
N ALA A 121 -3.76 17.32 8.66
CA ALA A 121 -4.22 17.93 7.41
C ALA A 121 -5.45 17.24 6.80
N GLY A 122 -5.84 16.05 7.30
CA GLY A 122 -7.02 15.31 6.87
C GLY A 122 -6.71 14.13 5.93
N ALA A 123 -5.47 13.64 5.89
CA ALA A 123 -5.11 12.47 5.11
C ALA A 123 -5.94 11.24 5.53
N THR A 124 -6.45 10.48 4.55
CA THR A 124 -7.12 9.21 4.80
C THR A 124 -6.09 8.13 5.17
N TYR A 125 -4.94 8.16 4.49
CA TYR A 125 -3.83 7.25 4.69
C TYR A 125 -2.51 8.00 4.80
N VAL A 126 -1.57 7.40 5.53
CA VAL A 126 -0.15 7.78 5.55
C VAL A 126 0.69 6.58 5.17
N SER A 127 1.71 6.79 4.35
CA SER A 127 2.62 5.73 3.90
C SER A 127 4.04 5.97 4.42
N PRO A 128 4.38 5.54 5.64
CA PRO A 128 5.75 5.53 6.15
C PRO A 128 6.61 4.47 5.44
N PHE A 129 7.84 4.86 5.06
CA PHE A 129 8.75 4.07 4.24
C PHE A 129 9.80 3.35 5.08
N LEU A 130 9.44 2.21 5.67
CA LEU A 130 10.34 1.46 6.55
C LEU A 130 11.57 0.90 5.82
N GLY A 131 11.42 0.29 4.65
CA GLY A 131 12.53 -0.35 3.96
C GLY A 131 13.59 0.63 3.43
N ARG A 132 13.23 1.88 3.11
CA ARG A 132 14.23 2.91 2.76
C ARG A 132 15.06 3.36 3.96
N LEU A 133 14.48 3.33 5.16
CA LEU A 133 15.26 3.57 6.39
C LEU A 133 16.25 2.44 6.63
N ASP A 134 15.84 1.19 6.43
CA ASP A 134 16.75 0.06 6.52
C ASP A 134 17.88 0.14 5.49
N ASP A 135 17.60 0.58 4.27
CA ASP A 135 18.59 0.77 3.20
C ASP A 135 19.74 1.71 3.61
N ILE A 136 19.50 2.63 4.57
CA ILE A 136 20.50 3.57 5.11
C ILE A 136 20.97 3.20 6.52
N GLY A 137 20.69 1.98 6.99
CA GLY A 137 21.16 1.48 8.28
C GLY A 137 20.35 1.94 9.50
N THR A 138 19.13 2.43 9.29
CA THR A 138 18.19 2.82 10.35
C THR A 138 17.09 1.77 10.45
N ASN A 139 16.74 1.32 11.66
CA ASN A 139 15.62 0.38 11.82
C ASN A 139 14.29 1.05 11.49
N GLY A 140 13.76 0.77 10.29
CA GLY A 140 12.53 1.36 9.79
C GLY A 140 11.28 0.95 10.56
N MET A 141 11.30 -0.17 11.28
CA MET A 141 10.17 -0.61 12.08
C MET A 141 9.87 0.34 13.26
N ILE A 142 10.90 0.98 13.82
CA ILE A 142 10.71 1.98 14.91
C ILE A 142 9.75 3.09 14.45
N LEU A 143 9.88 3.54 13.20
CA LEU A 143 8.97 4.55 12.63
C LEU A 143 7.51 4.07 12.62
N ILE A 144 7.28 2.81 12.21
CA ILE A 144 5.93 2.22 12.16
C ILE A 144 5.34 2.14 13.57
N GLU A 145 6.11 1.65 14.53
CA GLU A 145 5.71 1.51 15.94
C GLU A 145 5.36 2.86 16.55
N GLU A 146 6.20 3.89 16.39
CA GLU A 146 5.95 5.24 16.88
C GLU A 146 4.65 5.83 16.32
N ILE A 147 4.41 5.68 14.99
CA ILE A 147 3.20 6.21 14.36
C ILE A 147 1.96 5.46 14.88
N ALA A 148 2.03 4.12 14.94
CA ALA A 148 0.92 3.29 15.42
C ALA A 148 0.53 3.62 16.86
N ASP A 149 1.51 3.80 17.75
CA ASP A 149 1.28 4.18 19.13
C ASP A 149 0.66 5.57 19.24
N ILE A 150 1.18 6.57 18.52
CA ILE A 150 0.65 7.94 18.53
C ILE A 150 -0.80 7.95 18.02
N PHE A 151 -1.06 7.28 16.89
CA PHE A 151 -2.40 7.27 16.29
C PHE A 151 -3.41 6.57 17.18
N LYS A 152 -3.01 5.48 17.84
CA LYS A 152 -3.83 4.76 18.81
C LYS A 152 -4.13 5.58 20.07
N ILE A 153 -3.11 6.22 20.68
CA ILE A 153 -3.27 7.03 21.90
C ILE A 153 -4.24 8.21 21.68
N HIS A 154 -4.17 8.83 20.50
CA HIS A 154 -4.95 10.01 20.18
C HIS A 154 -6.20 9.71 19.32
N GLU A 155 -6.55 8.44 19.13
CA GLU A 155 -7.70 7.98 18.33
C GLU A 155 -7.75 8.64 16.95
N ILE A 156 -6.58 8.75 16.29
CA ILE A 156 -6.46 9.35 14.96
C ILE A 156 -7.01 8.36 13.93
N PRO A 157 -8.02 8.76 13.11
CA PRO A 157 -8.69 7.84 12.19
C PRO A 157 -7.91 7.57 10.89
N THR A 158 -6.78 8.25 10.69
CA THR A 158 -5.91 8.05 9.52
C THR A 158 -5.27 6.67 9.59
N GLU A 159 -5.45 5.84 8.55
CA GLU A 159 -4.87 4.50 8.49
C GLU A 159 -3.39 4.54 8.05
N ILE A 160 -2.60 3.67 8.64
CA ILE A 160 -1.15 3.54 8.37
C ILE A 160 -0.95 2.46 7.30
N ILE A 161 -0.30 2.81 6.20
CA ILE A 161 0.15 1.88 5.17
C ILE A 161 1.67 1.69 5.31
N ALA A 162 2.11 0.60 5.92
CA ALA A 162 3.53 0.24 5.92
C ALA A 162 4.02 0.05 4.49
N ALA A 163 4.94 0.92 4.04
CA ALA A 163 5.39 1.00 2.66
C ALA A 163 6.91 0.74 2.53
N SER A 164 7.35 0.53 1.29
CA SER A 164 8.76 0.17 1.03
C SER A 164 9.16 -1.18 1.64
N ILE A 165 8.23 -2.11 1.68
CA ILE A 165 8.43 -3.49 2.16
C ILE A 165 9.49 -4.18 1.30
N ARG A 166 10.43 -4.91 1.94
CA ARG A 166 11.53 -5.61 1.28
C ARG A 166 11.43 -7.14 1.36
N ASN A 167 10.80 -7.66 2.40
CA ASN A 167 10.77 -9.08 2.71
C ASN A 167 9.56 -9.45 3.59
N PRO A 168 9.25 -10.76 3.77
CA PRO A 168 8.14 -11.21 4.61
C PRO A 168 8.24 -10.81 6.09
N ILE A 169 9.45 -10.61 6.63
CA ILE A 169 9.64 -10.21 8.04
C ILE A 169 9.05 -8.83 8.26
N HIS A 170 9.27 -7.87 7.35
CA HIS A 170 8.66 -6.54 7.41
C HIS A 170 7.13 -6.60 7.50
N VAL A 171 6.50 -7.52 6.77
CA VAL A 171 5.04 -7.69 6.77
C VAL A 171 4.56 -8.16 8.14
N ILE A 172 5.25 -9.15 8.72
CA ILE A 172 4.89 -9.70 10.04
C ILE A 172 5.14 -8.67 11.14
N ASP A 173 6.26 -7.97 11.10
CA ASP A 173 6.60 -6.97 12.11
C ASP A 173 5.66 -5.77 12.03
N ALA A 174 5.30 -5.29 10.84
CA ALA A 174 4.27 -4.26 10.67
C ALA A 174 2.90 -4.71 11.22
N ALA A 175 2.53 -5.97 11.03
CA ALA A 175 1.30 -6.52 11.61
C ALA A 175 1.35 -6.56 13.14
N ARG A 176 2.49 -6.91 13.73
CA ARG A 176 2.70 -6.94 15.20
C ARG A 176 2.70 -5.54 15.82
N ALA A 177 3.22 -4.56 15.08
CA ALA A 177 3.21 -3.15 15.49
C ALA A 177 1.81 -2.51 15.45
N GLY A 178 0.79 -3.21 14.93
CA GLY A 178 -0.58 -2.69 14.86
C GLY A 178 -0.84 -1.80 13.65
N CYS A 179 -0.02 -1.89 12.59
CA CYS A 179 -0.26 -1.20 11.33
C CYS A 179 -1.57 -1.65 10.69
N ASP A 180 -2.32 -0.73 10.08
CA ASP A 180 -3.62 -1.04 9.48
C ASP A 180 -3.47 -1.81 8.18
N ILE A 181 -2.48 -1.45 7.36
CA ILE A 181 -2.25 -1.94 6.01
C ILE A 181 -0.74 -2.12 5.80
N ALA A 182 -0.34 -3.17 5.07
CA ALA A 182 0.98 -3.26 4.46
C ALA A 182 0.83 -3.28 2.94
N THR A 183 1.56 -2.42 2.22
CA THR A 183 1.63 -2.51 0.76
C THR A 183 2.88 -3.27 0.35
N VAL A 184 2.66 -4.42 -0.26
CA VAL A 184 3.64 -5.49 -0.39
C VAL A 184 3.95 -5.73 -1.87
N PRO A 185 5.23 -5.68 -2.30
CA PRO A 185 5.59 -6.09 -3.66
C PRO A 185 5.14 -7.53 -3.94
N TYR A 186 4.65 -7.80 -5.16
CA TYR A 186 4.14 -9.13 -5.53
C TYR A 186 5.14 -10.27 -5.23
N LYS A 187 6.43 -10.04 -5.52
CA LYS A 187 7.50 -11.00 -5.20
C LYS A 187 7.57 -11.36 -3.71
N VAL A 188 7.25 -10.43 -2.82
CA VAL A 188 7.25 -10.67 -1.37
C VAL A 188 6.00 -11.45 -0.97
N ILE A 189 4.84 -11.16 -1.58
CA ILE A 189 3.63 -11.98 -1.41
C ILE A 189 3.92 -13.44 -1.83
N ALA A 190 4.57 -13.64 -2.98
CA ALA A 190 4.98 -14.96 -3.43
C ALA A 190 5.91 -15.67 -2.44
N GLN A 191 6.88 -14.94 -1.87
CA GLN A 191 7.77 -15.49 -0.83
C GLN A 191 7.02 -15.93 0.44
N MET A 192 5.97 -15.21 0.84
CA MET A 192 5.15 -15.55 2.02
C MET A 192 4.38 -16.87 1.87
N LEU A 193 4.16 -17.34 0.65
CA LEU A 193 3.47 -18.60 0.37
C LEU A 193 4.35 -19.83 0.60
N HIS A 194 5.67 -19.69 0.48
CA HIS A 194 6.59 -20.82 0.47
C HIS A 194 7.11 -21.18 1.86
N HIS A 195 6.91 -22.44 2.23
CA HIS A 195 7.52 -23.00 3.42
C HIS A 195 7.88 -24.50 3.17
N PRO A 196 9.14 -24.93 3.40
CA PRO A 196 9.55 -26.31 3.10
C PRO A 196 8.73 -27.41 3.80
N LEU A 197 8.19 -27.11 4.98
CA LEU A 197 7.33 -28.06 5.70
C LEU A 197 5.91 -28.15 5.09
N THR A 198 5.44 -27.07 4.48
CA THR A 198 4.16 -27.10 3.74
C THR A 198 4.28 -27.99 2.51
N ASP A 199 5.34 -27.84 1.73
CA ASP A 199 5.58 -28.64 0.53
C ASP A 199 5.68 -30.11 0.88
N LYS A 200 6.51 -30.48 1.89
CA LYS A 200 6.61 -31.86 2.39
C LYS A 200 5.30 -32.39 2.96
N GLY A 201 4.52 -31.53 3.61
CA GLY A 201 3.20 -31.86 4.15
C GLY A 201 2.22 -32.26 3.04
N ILE A 202 2.16 -31.45 1.98
CA ILE A 202 1.32 -31.70 0.79
C ILE A 202 1.71 -33.04 0.14
N GLU A 203 3.01 -33.26 -0.11
CA GLU A 203 3.49 -34.53 -0.69
C GLU A 203 3.08 -35.74 0.17
N ARG A 204 3.23 -35.62 1.48
CA ARG A 204 2.82 -36.70 2.41
C ARG A 204 1.32 -36.97 2.37
N PHE A 205 0.52 -35.91 2.32
CA PHE A 205 -0.93 -36.06 2.25
C PHE A 205 -1.39 -36.69 0.94
N LEU A 206 -0.80 -36.31 -0.18
CA LEU A 206 -1.09 -36.92 -1.49
C LEU A 206 -0.73 -38.41 -1.52
N LYS A 207 0.45 -38.79 -1.03
CA LYS A 207 0.85 -40.20 -0.91
C LYS A 207 -0.11 -41.01 0.02
N GLY A 208 -0.52 -40.41 1.14
CA GLY A 208 -1.50 -41.04 2.02
C GLY A 208 -2.86 -41.23 1.36
N TRP A 209 -3.29 -40.21 0.55
CA TRP A 209 -4.55 -40.30 -0.18
C TRP A 209 -4.60 -41.42 -1.22
N GLU A 210 -3.48 -41.78 -1.83
CA GLU A 210 -3.38 -42.91 -2.78
C GLU A 210 -3.70 -44.26 -2.13
N THR A 211 -3.52 -44.38 -0.81
CA THR A 211 -3.78 -45.60 -0.05
C THR A 211 -5.21 -45.71 0.49
N VAL A 212 -6.03 -44.66 0.31
CA VAL A 212 -7.44 -44.66 0.75
C VAL A 212 -8.26 -45.54 -0.20
N PRO A 213 -9.01 -46.55 0.29
CA PRO A 213 -9.90 -47.36 -0.53
C PRO A 213 -10.91 -46.47 -1.29
N LYS A 214 -10.96 -46.60 -2.60
CA LYS A 214 -11.96 -45.90 -3.44
C LYS A 214 -13.16 -46.86 -3.58
N ASN A 215 -14.32 -46.47 -3.05
CA ASN A 215 -15.59 -47.17 -3.28
C ASN A 215 -16.07 -46.92 -4.72
#